data_6b8cee2fa1f3a61d931899962f174ece
#
_entry.id   6b8cee2fa1f3a61d931899962f174ece
#
_cell.length_a   1.000
_cell.length_b   1.000
_cell.length_c   1.000
_cell.angle_alpha   90.00
_cell.angle_beta   90.00
_cell.angle_gamma   90.00
#
_symmetry.space_group_name_H-M   'P 1'
#
loop_
_entity.id
_entity.type
_entity.pdbx_description
1 polymer ?
#
loop_
_entity_poly.entity_id
_entity_poly.type
_entity_poly.pdbx_seq_one_letter_code
_entity_poly.pdbx_strand_id
1 'polypeptide(L)'
;MTKTNIQWKDLLTKKIVICFFTGFTSGLPLFILISLFPAWLAESGLDLKAIGLFALIQLPYAWKFIWAPLFDRFTLAMGRRRGWLIIFQIILLFLISICGFIDPKSQILMIAIVSIGIAFFSASQDIVIDAYRRELLLDPELGLGNAVHVNAYKFASLVPGSLSLILADFFSWEFVFTITGLFMIPGIILTILISRSEE
;
A
#
# COMPACT_ATOMS: atom_id res chain seq x y z
N MET A 1 -12.43 8.29 33.19
CA MET A 1 -11.40 7.83 32.24
C MET A 1 -10.76 6.56 32.80
N THR A 2 -11.28 5.40 32.41
CA THR A 2 -10.73 4.10 32.81
C THR A 2 -9.41 3.91 32.04
N LYS A 3 -8.29 3.88 32.77
CA LYS A 3 -6.99 3.47 32.23
C LYS A 3 -7.10 1.98 31.82
N THR A 4 -7.33 1.70 30.57
CA THR A 4 -7.20 0.36 30.00
C THR A 4 -5.71 -0.01 30.08
N ASN A 5 -5.33 -0.84 31.03
CA ASN A 5 -4.00 -1.45 31.06
C ASN A 5 -3.90 -2.39 29.88
N ILE A 6 -3.34 -1.93 28.77
CA ILE A 6 -3.00 -2.75 27.60
C ILE A 6 -1.95 -3.76 28.05
N GLN A 7 -2.31 -5.05 28.05
CA GLN A 7 -1.37 -6.14 28.31
C GLN A 7 -0.68 -6.54 26.99
N TRP A 8 0.56 -7.00 27.05
CA TRP A 8 1.30 -7.48 25.86
C TRP A 8 0.56 -8.59 25.09
N LYS A 9 -0.31 -9.35 25.78
CA LYS A 9 -1.18 -10.36 25.15
C LYS A 9 -2.22 -9.75 24.21
N ASP A 10 -2.66 -8.52 24.46
CA ASP A 10 -3.65 -7.82 23.63
C ASP A 10 -3.03 -7.38 22.29
N LEU A 11 -1.71 -7.15 22.25
CA LEU A 11 -0.96 -6.76 21.04
C LEU A 11 -0.73 -7.93 20.06
N LEU A 12 -0.86 -9.16 20.51
CA LEU A 12 -0.61 -10.37 19.70
C LEU A 12 -1.89 -11.08 19.27
N THR A 13 -3.04 -10.43 19.41
CA THR A 13 -4.30 -11.00 18.89
C THR A 13 -4.27 -11.04 17.35
N LYS A 14 -4.92 -12.05 16.77
CA LYS A 14 -5.03 -12.20 15.31
C LYS A 14 -5.50 -10.91 14.64
N LYS A 15 -6.47 -10.20 15.23
CA LYS A 15 -7.00 -8.93 14.74
C LYS A 15 -5.92 -7.85 14.65
N ILE A 16 -5.06 -7.73 15.66
CA ILE A 16 -3.99 -6.74 15.71
C ILE A 16 -2.90 -7.05 14.67
N VAL A 17 -2.58 -8.33 14.48
CA VAL A 17 -1.66 -8.78 13.41
C VAL A 17 -2.23 -8.41 12.04
N ILE A 18 -3.53 -8.60 11.82
CA ILE A 18 -4.21 -8.17 10.60
C ILE A 18 -4.10 -6.65 10.41
N CYS A 19 -4.33 -5.85 11.47
CA CYS A 19 -4.17 -4.40 11.42
C CYS A 19 -2.74 -3.98 11.06
N PHE A 20 -1.72 -4.68 11.55
CA PHE A 20 -0.33 -4.41 11.22
C PHE A 20 -0.05 -4.64 9.73
N PHE A 21 -0.32 -5.82 9.21
CA PHE A 21 -0.01 -6.15 7.81
C PHE A 21 -0.87 -5.35 6.81
N THR A 22 -2.14 -5.11 7.13
CA THR A 22 -2.99 -4.24 6.28
C THR A 22 -2.50 -2.79 6.30
N GLY A 23 -2.04 -2.26 7.44
CA GLY A 23 -1.41 -0.95 7.52
C GLY A 23 -0.12 -0.87 6.71
N PHE A 24 0.74 -1.89 6.82
CA PHE A 24 1.99 -1.96 6.07
C PHE A 24 1.74 -1.97 4.55
N THR A 25 0.86 -2.84 4.07
CA THR A 25 0.55 -2.92 2.62
C THR A 25 -0.20 -1.71 2.08
N SER A 26 -0.95 -0.99 2.93
CA SER A 26 -1.60 0.27 2.58
C SER A 26 -0.57 1.40 2.40
N GLY A 27 0.43 1.49 3.30
CA GLY A 27 1.45 2.53 3.23
C GLY A 27 2.48 2.34 2.11
N LEU A 28 2.86 1.12 1.82
CA LEU A 28 3.96 0.82 0.91
C LEU A 28 3.83 1.48 -0.48
N PRO A 29 2.72 1.36 -1.23
CA PRO A 29 2.60 1.95 -2.55
C PRO A 29 2.63 3.48 -2.53
N LEU A 30 2.03 4.12 -1.51
CA LEU A 30 2.08 5.58 -1.37
C LEU A 30 3.52 6.05 -1.18
N PHE A 31 4.26 5.42 -0.27
CA PHE A 31 5.65 5.82 -0.02
C PHE A 31 6.59 5.51 -1.19
N ILE A 32 6.28 4.53 -2.02
CA ILE A 32 6.96 4.33 -3.31
C ILE A 32 6.77 5.57 -4.19
N LEU A 33 5.55 6.07 -4.34
CA LEU A 33 5.24 7.23 -5.19
C LEU A 33 5.83 8.54 -4.66
N ILE A 34 5.97 8.72 -3.33
CA ILE A 34 6.45 9.99 -2.75
C ILE A 34 7.94 9.99 -2.40
N SER A 35 8.57 8.82 -2.31
CA SER A 35 10.00 8.70 -1.93
C SER A 35 10.85 8.07 -3.03
N LEU A 36 10.51 6.85 -3.46
CA LEU A 36 11.34 6.10 -4.40
C LEU A 36 11.24 6.66 -5.82
N PHE A 37 10.05 6.99 -6.30
CA PHE A 37 9.83 7.54 -7.64
C PHE A 37 10.59 8.86 -7.87
N PRO A 38 10.49 9.89 -7.01
CA PRO A 38 11.27 11.12 -7.21
C PRO A 38 12.77 10.89 -7.25
N ALA A 39 13.30 9.99 -6.41
CA ALA A 39 14.72 9.66 -6.39
C ALA A 39 15.13 8.99 -7.72
N TRP A 40 14.39 7.98 -8.17
CA TRP A 40 14.62 7.29 -9.43
C TRP A 40 14.58 8.23 -10.65
N LEU A 41 13.58 9.11 -10.72
CA LEU A 41 13.44 10.07 -11.82
C LEU A 41 14.58 11.10 -11.80
N ALA A 42 15.00 11.58 -10.62
CA ALA A 42 16.10 12.51 -10.46
C ALA A 42 17.44 11.89 -10.89
N GLU A 43 17.73 10.66 -10.46
CA GLU A 43 18.93 9.92 -10.87
C GLU A 43 18.95 9.66 -12.38
N SER A 44 17.77 9.42 -12.96
CA SER A 44 17.63 9.29 -14.41
C SER A 44 17.84 10.60 -15.18
N GLY A 45 18.03 11.74 -14.48
CA GLY A 45 18.33 13.03 -15.09
C GLY A 45 17.13 13.82 -15.59
N LEU A 46 15.91 13.52 -15.09
CA LEU A 46 14.73 14.36 -15.33
C LEU A 46 14.85 15.67 -14.55
N ASP A 47 14.30 16.75 -15.12
CA ASP A 47 14.30 18.04 -14.46
C ASP A 47 13.31 18.09 -13.26
N LEU A 48 13.57 19.01 -12.33
CA LEU A 48 12.76 19.15 -11.12
C LEU A 48 11.29 19.53 -11.40
N LYS A 49 11.02 20.18 -12.55
CA LYS A 49 9.64 20.53 -12.95
C LYS A 49 8.86 19.30 -13.35
N ALA A 50 9.49 18.40 -14.14
CA ALA A 50 8.89 17.13 -14.50
C ALA A 50 8.61 16.29 -13.24
N ILE A 51 9.56 16.17 -12.31
CA ILE A 51 9.40 15.45 -11.04
C ILE A 51 8.27 16.08 -10.21
N GLY A 52 8.19 17.40 -10.14
CA GLY A 52 7.12 18.12 -9.44
C GLY A 52 5.72 17.81 -10.01
N LEU A 53 5.59 17.66 -11.34
CA LEU A 53 4.33 17.27 -11.97
C LEU A 53 3.89 15.84 -11.59
N PHE A 54 4.84 14.94 -11.31
CA PHE A 54 4.52 13.61 -10.80
C PHE A 54 3.82 13.62 -9.43
N ALA A 55 3.91 14.71 -8.64
CA ALA A 55 3.12 14.85 -7.42
C ALA A 55 1.60 14.83 -7.69
N LEU A 56 1.16 15.24 -8.87
CA LEU A 56 -0.26 15.19 -9.29
C LEU A 56 -0.80 13.75 -9.43
N ILE A 57 0.09 12.76 -9.59
CA ILE A 57 -0.27 11.35 -9.66
C ILE A 57 -0.96 10.86 -8.37
N GLN A 58 -0.81 11.60 -7.27
CA GLN A 58 -1.47 11.31 -5.99
C GLN A 58 -2.95 11.75 -5.94
N LEU A 59 -3.48 12.44 -6.94
CA LEU A 59 -4.89 12.86 -6.99
C LEU A 59 -5.91 11.74 -6.73
N PRO A 60 -5.72 10.47 -7.15
CA PRO A 60 -6.62 9.39 -6.81
C PRO A 60 -6.86 9.24 -5.32
N TYR A 61 -5.88 9.50 -4.46
CA TYR A 61 -6.07 9.42 -3.00
C TYR A 61 -7.04 10.47 -2.48
N ALA A 62 -7.06 11.67 -3.08
CA ALA A 62 -8.01 12.73 -2.72
C ALA A 62 -9.43 12.43 -3.23
N TRP A 63 -9.55 11.76 -4.38
CA TRP A 63 -10.82 11.53 -5.06
C TRP A 63 -11.40 10.13 -4.81
N LYS A 64 -10.76 9.30 -3.98
CA LYS A 64 -11.15 7.91 -3.73
C LYS A 64 -12.61 7.76 -3.28
N PHE A 65 -13.22 8.77 -2.68
CA PHE A 65 -14.63 8.78 -2.26
C PHE A 65 -15.62 8.61 -3.43
N ILE A 66 -15.24 8.99 -4.66
CA ILE A 66 -16.10 8.92 -5.85
C ILE A 66 -16.44 7.47 -6.18
N TRP A 67 -15.46 6.56 -6.08
CA TRP A 67 -15.67 5.15 -6.43
C TRP A 67 -15.75 4.21 -5.23
N ALA A 68 -15.58 4.73 -4.01
CA ALA A 68 -15.71 3.93 -2.79
C ALA A 68 -17.02 3.11 -2.71
N PRO A 69 -18.19 3.64 -3.10
CA PRO A 69 -19.46 2.88 -3.08
C PRO A 69 -19.47 1.62 -3.95
N LEU A 70 -18.60 1.54 -4.98
CA LEU A 70 -18.51 0.36 -5.83
C LEU A 70 -18.08 -0.89 -5.06
N PHE A 71 -17.12 -0.76 -4.13
CA PHE A 71 -16.58 -1.87 -3.35
C PHE A 71 -17.53 -2.34 -2.25
N ASP A 72 -18.51 -1.51 -1.90
CA ASP A 72 -19.60 -1.89 -0.99
C ASP A 72 -20.73 -2.62 -1.72
N ARG A 73 -20.96 -2.27 -2.99
CA ARG A 73 -22.05 -2.81 -3.80
C ARG A 73 -21.73 -4.19 -4.39
N PHE A 74 -20.49 -4.40 -4.82
CA PHE A 74 -20.08 -5.62 -5.52
C PHE A 74 -19.31 -6.55 -4.59
N THR A 75 -19.82 -7.75 -4.39
CA THR A 75 -19.16 -8.82 -3.65
C THR A 75 -18.50 -9.79 -4.61
N LEU A 76 -17.24 -10.14 -4.36
CA LEU A 76 -16.49 -11.11 -5.14
C LEU A 76 -16.67 -12.53 -4.57
N ALA A 77 -16.42 -13.55 -5.39
CA ALA A 77 -16.56 -14.95 -4.98
C ALA A 77 -15.66 -15.34 -3.79
N MET A 78 -14.55 -14.62 -3.61
CA MET A 78 -13.57 -14.85 -2.52
C MET A 78 -13.93 -14.11 -1.21
N GLY A 79 -15.04 -13.39 -1.17
CA GLY A 79 -15.50 -12.58 -0.03
C GLY A 79 -15.65 -11.10 -0.40
N ARG A 80 -16.41 -10.37 0.44
CA ARG A 80 -16.76 -8.96 0.18
C ARG A 80 -15.52 -8.05 0.23
N ARG A 81 -14.72 -8.15 1.29
CA ARG A 81 -13.51 -7.33 1.48
C ARG A 81 -12.26 -8.04 0.98
N ARG A 82 -12.12 -9.31 1.37
CA ARG A 82 -10.97 -10.15 1.03
C ARG A 82 -10.74 -10.26 -0.47
N GLY A 83 -11.79 -10.48 -1.26
CA GLY A 83 -11.65 -10.61 -2.71
C GLY A 83 -11.06 -9.36 -3.36
N TRP A 84 -11.52 -8.17 -2.99
CA TRP A 84 -10.98 -6.90 -3.47
C TRP A 84 -9.54 -6.69 -3.03
N LEU A 85 -9.21 -6.98 -1.76
CA LEU A 85 -7.85 -6.82 -1.24
C LEU A 85 -6.85 -7.68 -2.01
N ILE A 86 -7.16 -8.96 -2.26
CA ILE A 86 -6.27 -9.86 -3.02
C ILE A 86 -6.02 -9.32 -4.43
N ILE A 87 -7.06 -8.88 -5.13
CA ILE A 87 -6.94 -8.35 -6.48
C ILE A 87 -6.05 -7.10 -6.48
N PHE A 88 -6.30 -6.14 -5.59
CA PHE A 88 -5.52 -4.90 -5.56
C PHE A 88 -4.08 -5.14 -5.17
N GLN A 89 -3.81 -5.99 -4.19
CA GLN A 89 -2.45 -6.33 -3.76
C GLN A 89 -1.65 -7.02 -4.87
N ILE A 90 -2.27 -7.95 -5.62
CA ILE A 90 -1.62 -8.61 -6.76
C ILE A 90 -1.33 -7.60 -7.87
N ILE A 91 -2.31 -6.74 -8.23
CA ILE A 91 -2.12 -5.72 -9.25
C ILE A 91 -1.00 -4.76 -8.83
N LEU A 92 -0.99 -4.31 -7.57
CA LEU A 92 0.05 -3.41 -7.06
C LEU A 92 1.43 -4.06 -7.09
N LEU A 93 1.56 -5.33 -6.70
CA LEU A 93 2.81 -6.07 -6.80
C LEU A 93 3.35 -6.04 -8.24
N PHE A 94 2.51 -6.34 -9.23
CA PHE A 94 2.91 -6.32 -10.64
C PHE A 94 3.24 -4.90 -11.13
N LEU A 95 2.40 -3.91 -10.85
CA LEU A 95 2.62 -2.53 -11.28
C LEU A 95 3.90 -1.94 -10.68
N ILE A 96 4.19 -2.21 -9.42
CA ILE A 96 5.41 -1.75 -8.76
C ILE A 96 6.62 -2.44 -9.39
N SER A 97 6.57 -3.76 -9.55
CA SER A 97 7.70 -4.52 -10.10
C SER A 97 8.03 -4.13 -11.55
N ILE A 98 7.02 -3.83 -12.38
CA ILE A 98 7.24 -3.47 -13.79
C ILE A 98 7.86 -2.07 -13.96
N CYS A 99 7.73 -1.17 -12.96
CA CYS A 99 8.26 0.19 -13.05
C CYS A 99 9.76 0.20 -13.34
N GLY A 100 10.54 -0.68 -12.72
CA GLY A 100 11.98 -0.72 -12.91
C GLY A 100 12.43 -1.08 -14.32
N PHE A 101 11.56 -1.71 -15.12
CA PHE A 101 11.86 -2.10 -16.50
C PHE A 101 11.53 -1.00 -17.53
N ILE A 102 10.98 0.14 -17.08
CA ILE A 102 10.61 1.26 -17.95
C ILE A 102 11.74 2.29 -17.91
N ASP A 103 12.23 2.70 -19.08
CA ASP A 103 13.26 3.75 -19.16
C ASP A 103 12.62 5.15 -18.98
N PRO A 104 12.99 5.88 -17.89
CA PRO A 104 12.40 7.19 -17.60
C PRO A 104 12.64 8.26 -18.68
N LYS A 105 13.75 8.16 -19.41
CA LYS A 105 14.10 9.17 -20.43
C LYS A 105 13.26 9.04 -21.70
N SER A 106 13.01 7.81 -22.12
CA SER A 106 12.32 7.56 -23.39
C SER A 106 10.83 7.26 -23.22
N GLN A 107 10.38 6.82 -22.02
CA GLN A 107 9.03 6.31 -21.78
C GLN A 107 8.32 7.02 -20.63
N ILE A 108 8.51 8.33 -20.48
CA ILE A 108 7.93 9.13 -19.38
C ILE A 108 6.40 9.01 -19.30
N LEU A 109 5.70 8.92 -20.44
CA LEU A 109 4.25 8.74 -20.47
C LEU A 109 3.83 7.38 -19.90
N MET A 110 4.60 6.31 -20.20
CA MET A 110 4.33 4.97 -19.66
C MET A 110 4.49 4.96 -18.14
N ILE A 111 5.54 5.61 -17.62
CA ILE A 111 5.74 5.77 -16.18
C ILE A 111 4.57 6.53 -15.55
N ALA A 112 4.10 7.61 -16.17
CA ALA A 112 2.95 8.35 -15.65
C ALA A 112 1.69 7.47 -15.59
N ILE A 113 1.40 6.69 -16.63
CA ILE A 113 0.25 5.78 -16.67
C ILE A 113 0.36 4.71 -15.57
N VAL A 114 1.52 4.06 -15.44
CA VAL A 114 1.73 3.02 -14.42
C VAL A 114 1.63 3.62 -13.00
N SER A 115 2.19 4.83 -12.79
CA SER A 115 2.13 5.53 -11.50
C SER A 115 0.70 5.92 -11.12
N ILE A 116 -0.10 6.42 -12.08
CA ILE A 116 -1.54 6.68 -11.86
C ILE A 116 -2.26 5.37 -11.51
N GLY A 117 -1.92 4.27 -12.18
CA GLY A 117 -2.42 2.94 -11.85
C GLY A 117 -2.09 2.52 -10.42
N ILE A 118 -0.83 2.68 -10.00
CA ILE A 118 -0.40 2.42 -8.60
C ILE A 118 -1.20 3.27 -7.63
N ALA A 119 -1.34 4.58 -7.88
CA ALA A 119 -2.09 5.49 -7.02
C ALA A 119 -3.57 5.10 -6.92
N PHE A 120 -4.20 4.75 -8.06
CA PHE A 120 -5.60 4.35 -8.10
C PHE A 120 -5.87 3.04 -7.34
N PHE A 121 -5.07 2.00 -7.61
CA PHE A 121 -5.26 0.71 -6.94
C PHE A 121 -4.89 0.76 -5.46
N SER A 122 -3.89 1.56 -5.08
CA SER A 122 -3.54 1.77 -3.68
C SER A 122 -4.63 2.55 -2.94
N ALA A 123 -5.15 3.64 -3.51
CA ALA A 123 -6.28 4.37 -2.94
C ALA A 123 -7.54 3.49 -2.80
N SER A 124 -7.77 2.59 -3.78
CA SER A 124 -8.85 1.61 -3.75
C SER A 124 -8.65 0.55 -2.66
N GLN A 125 -7.43 0.06 -2.51
CA GLN A 125 -7.05 -0.84 -1.42
C GLN A 125 -7.31 -0.21 -0.05
N ASP A 126 -6.94 1.07 0.14
CA ASP A 126 -7.16 1.81 1.39
C ASP A 126 -8.65 1.85 1.77
N ILE A 127 -9.54 2.10 0.80
CA ILE A 127 -11.00 2.11 1.04
C ILE A 127 -11.44 0.76 1.63
N VAL A 128 -11.00 -0.33 1.01
CA VAL A 128 -11.41 -1.67 1.43
C VAL A 128 -10.81 -2.04 2.78
N ILE A 129 -9.54 -1.67 3.03
CA ILE A 129 -8.86 -1.90 4.32
C ILE A 129 -9.55 -1.12 5.44
N ASP A 130 -9.92 0.14 5.22
CA ASP A 130 -10.59 0.98 6.22
C ASP A 130 -11.94 0.40 6.61
N ALA A 131 -12.73 -0.05 5.63
CA ALA A 131 -13.99 -0.71 5.87
C ALA A 131 -13.81 -2.06 6.60
N TYR A 132 -12.86 -2.89 6.14
CA TYR A 132 -12.58 -4.17 6.77
C TYR A 132 -12.13 -4.02 8.22
N ARG A 133 -11.24 -3.06 8.51
CA ARG A 133 -10.78 -2.79 9.88
C ARG A 133 -11.93 -2.38 10.80
N ARG A 134 -12.89 -1.57 10.31
CA ARG A 134 -14.07 -1.19 11.08
C ARG A 134 -15.02 -2.37 11.36
N GLU A 135 -15.12 -3.31 10.41
CA GLU A 135 -15.93 -4.52 10.55
C GLU A 135 -15.25 -5.55 11.47
N LEU A 136 -13.91 -5.64 11.44
CA LEU A 136 -13.12 -6.59 12.21
C LEU A 136 -13.04 -6.26 13.72
N LEU A 137 -12.90 -4.97 14.06
CA LEU A 137 -12.62 -4.51 15.40
C LEU A 137 -13.90 -4.14 16.16
N LEU A 138 -13.98 -4.58 17.42
CA LEU A 138 -15.00 -4.10 18.34
C LEU A 138 -14.67 -2.65 18.80
N ASP A 139 -15.68 -1.90 19.25
CA ASP A 139 -15.50 -0.49 19.68
C ASP A 139 -14.36 -0.29 20.70
N PRO A 140 -14.15 -1.17 21.72
CA PRO A 140 -13.01 -1.04 22.63
C PRO A 140 -11.64 -1.30 21.98
N GLU A 141 -11.59 -2.10 20.90
CA GLU A 141 -10.36 -2.47 20.17
C GLU A 141 -9.94 -1.44 19.13
N LEU A 142 -10.85 -0.56 18.71
CA LEU A 142 -10.61 0.41 17.62
C LEU A 142 -9.41 1.30 17.89
N GLY A 143 -9.24 1.78 19.12
CA GLY A 143 -8.12 2.64 19.49
C GLY A 143 -6.77 1.97 19.27
N LEU A 144 -6.61 0.75 19.76
CA LEU A 144 -5.37 -0.02 19.61
C LEU A 144 -5.16 -0.45 18.14
N GLY A 145 -6.19 -1.00 17.51
CA GLY A 145 -6.10 -1.44 16.12
C GLY A 145 -5.75 -0.32 15.16
N ASN A 146 -6.34 0.87 15.33
CA ASN A 146 -5.99 2.05 14.54
C ASN A 146 -4.56 2.52 14.82
N ALA A 147 -4.11 2.53 16.08
CA ALA A 147 -2.75 2.91 16.43
C ALA A 147 -1.72 1.97 15.77
N VAL A 148 -1.95 0.66 15.82
CA VAL A 148 -1.09 -0.34 15.17
C VAL A 148 -1.08 -0.18 13.66
N HIS A 149 -2.25 -0.01 13.04
CA HIS A 149 -2.37 0.20 11.58
C HIS A 149 -1.60 1.45 11.12
N VAL A 150 -1.80 2.60 11.78
CA VAL A 150 -1.13 3.86 11.42
C VAL A 150 0.39 3.77 11.62
N ASN A 151 0.85 3.10 12.68
CA ASN A 151 2.29 2.90 12.89
C ASN A 151 2.89 1.95 11.84
N ALA A 152 2.20 0.86 11.50
CA ALA A 152 2.62 -0.06 10.44
C ALA A 152 2.64 0.63 9.07
N TYR A 153 1.65 1.47 8.78
CA TYR A 153 1.60 2.32 7.59
C TYR A 153 2.85 3.20 7.48
N LYS A 154 3.22 3.91 8.58
CA LYS A 154 4.43 4.72 8.62
C LYS A 154 5.70 3.86 8.53
N PHE A 155 5.72 2.70 9.19
CA PHE A 155 6.84 1.77 9.14
C PHE A 155 7.12 1.27 7.71
N ALA A 156 6.08 1.13 6.89
CA ALA A 156 6.22 0.77 5.48
C ALA A 156 7.08 1.77 4.69
N SER A 157 7.17 3.04 5.11
CA SER A 157 8.00 4.06 4.46
C SER A 157 9.50 3.75 4.49
N LEU A 158 9.94 2.93 5.46
CA LEU A 158 11.34 2.53 5.56
C LEU A 158 11.80 1.68 4.37
N VAL A 159 10.87 0.95 3.75
CA VAL A 159 11.19 0.14 2.56
C VAL A 159 11.55 1.04 1.38
N PRO A 160 10.66 1.88 0.82
CA PRO A 160 10.99 2.72 -0.33
C PRO A 160 11.89 3.91 0.02
N GLY A 161 11.80 4.44 1.25
CA GLY A 161 12.54 5.64 1.67
C GLY A 161 13.96 5.36 2.19
N SER A 162 14.30 4.11 2.48
CA SER A 162 15.63 3.75 2.99
C SER A 162 16.16 2.51 2.31
N LEU A 163 15.54 1.34 2.53
CA LEU A 163 16.05 0.07 2.00
C LEU A 163 16.20 0.09 0.48
N SER A 164 15.16 0.51 -0.24
CA SER A 164 15.19 0.52 -1.72
C SER A 164 16.19 1.52 -2.26
N LEU A 165 16.38 2.68 -1.60
CA LEU A 165 17.38 3.67 -1.99
C LEU A 165 18.81 3.16 -1.77
N ILE A 166 19.07 2.48 -0.64
CA ILE A 166 20.36 1.84 -0.40
C ILE A 166 20.63 0.74 -1.44
N LEU A 167 19.61 -0.04 -1.80
CA LEU A 167 19.76 -1.05 -2.84
C LEU A 167 20.04 -0.44 -4.21
N ALA A 168 19.54 0.75 -4.51
CA ALA A 168 19.76 1.45 -5.78
C ALA A 168 21.25 1.85 -5.97
N ASP A 169 22.01 2.05 -4.88
CA ASP A 169 23.44 2.30 -4.96
C ASP A 169 24.26 1.09 -5.45
N PHE A 170 23.72 -0.14 -5.32
CA PHE A 170 24.42 -1.39 -5.61
C PHE A 170 23.80 -2.21 -6.74
N PHE A 171 22.52 -2.01 -7.06
CA PHE A 171 21.75 -2.83 -7.98
C PHE A 171 20.98 -1.98 -8.99
N SER A 172 20.59 -2.58 -10.12
CA SER A 172 19.77 -1.91 -11.11
C SER A 172 18.36 -1.59 -10.60
N TRP A 173 17.74 -0.58 -11.17
CA TRP A 173 16.37 -0.17 -10.80
C TRP A 173 15.33 -1.27 -11.03
N GLU A 174 15.54 -2.15 -12.02
CA GLU A 174 14.70 -3.34 -12.24
C GLU A 174 14.68 -4.25 -11.00
N PHE A 175 15.86 -4.50 -10.42
CA PHE A 175 16.00 -5.30 -9.21
C PHE A 175 15.37 -4.58 -8.01
N VAL A 176 15.63 -3.29 -7.85
CA VAL A 176 15.13 -2.48 -6.73
C VAL A 176 13.60 -2.46 -6.71
N PHE A 177 12.95 -2.16 -7.84
CA PHE A 177 11.49 -2.14 -7.90
C PHE A 177 10.89 -3.54 -7.72
N THR A 178 11.51 -4.57 -8.28
CA THR A 178 11.06 -5.96 -8.09
C THR A 178 11.09 -6.36 -6.62
N ILE A 179 12.22 -6.13 -5.93
CA ILE A 179 12.33 -6.43 -4.49
C ILE A 179 11.34 -5.60 -3.68
N THR A 180 11.19 -4.31 -4.00
CA THR A 180 10.24 -3.43 -3.31
C THR A 180 8.80 -3.93 -3.48
N GLY A 181 8.43 -4.38 -4.70
CA GLY A 181 7.12 -4.99 -4.97
C GLY A 181 6.87 -6.26 -4.17
N LEU A 182 7.90 -7.10 -3.96
CA LEU A 182 7.79 -8.34 -3.19
C LEU A 182 7.40 -8.10 -1.72
N PHE A 183 7.61 -6.91 -1.17
CA PHE A 183 7.10 -6.54 0.16
C PHE A 183 5.56 -6.49 0.26
N MET A 184 4.83 -6.58 -0.87
CA MET A 184 3.38 -6.80 -0.86
C MET A 184 2.99 -8.25 -0.49
N ILE A 185 3.90 -9.23 -0.68
CA ILE A 185 3.61 -10.66 -0.49
C ILE A 185 3.12 -11.00 0.92
N PRO A 186 3.73 -10.52 2.02
CA PRO A 186 3.23 -10.80 3.37
C PRO A 186 1.76 -10.41 3.56
N GLY A 187 1.36 -9.27 2.99
CA GLY A 187 -0.04 -8.84 3.01
C GLY A 187 -0.96 -9.73 2.17
N ILE A 188 -0.51 -10.14 0.98
CA ILE A 188 -1.26 -11.08 0.12
C ILE A 188 -1.48 -12.40 0.85
N ILE A 189 -0.42 -12.97 1.44
CA ILE A 189 -0.50 -14.23 2.20
C ILE A 189 -1.48 -14.07 3.37
N LEU A 190 -1.36 -13.00 4.14
CA LEU A 190 -2.27 -12.74 5.24
C LEU A 190 -3.71 -12.64 4.76
N THR A 191 -3.97 -11.88 3.69
CA THR A 191 -5.31 -11.71 3.13
C THR A 191 -5.90 -13.04 2.65
N ILE A 192 -5.07 -13.95 2.11
CA ILE A 192 -5.49 -15.31 1.75
C ILE A 192 -5.81 -16.16 2.99
N LEU A 193 -5.08 -15.98 4.07
CA LEU A 193 -5.27 -16.71 5.33
C LEU A 193 -6.43 -16.20 6.20
N ILE A 194 -6.94 -14.98 5.93
CA ILE A 194 -8.13 -14.47 6.61
C ILE A 194 -9.32 -15.38 6.25
N SER A 195 -9.99 -15.87 7.28
CA SER A 195 -11.15 -16.72 7.12
C SER A 195 -12.36 -15.92 6.60
N ARG A 196 -13.17 -16.53 5.73
CA ARG A 196 -14.42 -15.95 5.22
C ARG A 196 -15.43 -15.66 6.36
N SER A 197 -15.29 -16.31 7.50
CA SER A 197 -16.11 -16.09 8.70
C SER A 197 -15.70 -14.85 9.49
N GLU A 198 -14.64 -14.16 9.10
CA GLU A 198 -14.13 -12.92 9.74
C GLU A 198 -14.48 -11.68 8.91
N GLU A 199 -15.35 -11.84 7.92
CA GLU A 199 -15.96 -10.77 7.13
C GLU A 199 -17.42 -10.48 7.67
#